data_447ac3c541cd8123d02c03603632670f
#
_entry.id   447ac3c541cd8123d02c03603632670f
#
_cell.length_a   1.000
_cell.length_b   1.000
_cell.length_c   1.000
_cell.angle_alpha   90.00
_cell.angle_beta   90.00
_cell.angle_gamma   90.00
#
_symmetry.space_group_name_H-M   'P 1'
#
loop_
_entity.id
_entity.type
_entity.pdbx_description
1 polymer ?
#
loop_
_entity_poly.entity_id
_entity_poly.type
_entity_poly.pdbx_seq_one_letter_code
_entity_poly.pdbx_strand_id
1 'polypeptide(L)'
;MWFRKKSRRLDRPLIFVCSPYRGDTEKNMQNARRYCRLVVEQGSIPFAPHLLLTQFLRDDKAAERELGLRMGLEMLKLCDELWAFGEPTEGMRMEIAQAMHLVSQCAGWTFREAWRNE
;
A
#
# COMPACT_ATOMS: atom_id res chain seq x y z
N MET A 1 24.68 -1.62 -13.85
CA MET A 1 24.50 -0.39 -14.64
C MET A 1 23.24 0.33 -14.17
N TRP A 2 23.34 1.64 -13.99
CA TRP A 2 22.25 2.42 -13.40
C TRP A 2 21.75 3.47 -14.35
N PHE A 3 20.43 3.59 -14.42
CA PHE A 3 19.78 4.59 -15.25
C PHE A 3 18.89 5.48 -14.40
N ARG A 4 18.82 6.75 -14.75
CA ARG A 4 17.94 7.69 -14.07
C ARG A 4 16.96 8.28 -15.07
N LYS A 5 15.70 8.29 -14.70
CA LYS A 5 14.64 8.82 -15.54
C LYS A 5 14.23 10.18 -14.99
N LYS A 6 14.08 11.16 -15.88
CA LYS A 6 13.67 12.49 -15.48
C LYS A 6 12.19 12.55 -15.16
N SER A 7 11.38 11.92 -16.00
CA SER A 7 9.94 11.89 -15.77
C SER A 7 9.59 10.78 -14.80
N ARG A 8 8.68 11.08 -13.90
CA ARG A 8 8.26 10.10 -12.95
C ARG A 8 6.84 9.69 -13.14
N ARG A 9 6.18 10.23 -14.15
CA ARG A 9 4.79 9.95 -14.35
C ARG A 9 4.61 8.55 -14.92
N LEU A 10 3.76 7.78 -14.30
CA LEU A 10 3.39 6.46 -14.79
C LEU A 10 2.18 6.58 -15.69
N ASP A 11 2.08 5.66 -16.66
CA ASP A 11 0.95 5.66 -17.58
C ASP A 11 -0.34 5.21 -16.91
N ARG A 12 -0.22 4.42 -15.85
CA ARG A 12 -1.38 3.89 -15.14
C ARG A 12 -1.35 4.37 -13.70
N PRO A 13 -2.52 4.50 -13.06
CA PRO A 13 -2.54 4.91 -11.66
C PRO A 13 -1.81 3.89 -10.79
N LEU A 14 -1.11 4.39 -9.81
CA LEU A 14 -0.43 3.58 -8.81
C LEU A 14 -1.29 3.57 -7.55
N ILE A 15 -1.73 2.38 -7.16
CA ILE A 15 -2.67 2.20 -6.06
C ILE A 15 -1.96 1.57 -4.87
N PHE A 16 -2.05 2.23 -3.73
CA PHE A 16 -1.54 1.67 -2.48
C PHE A 16 -2.59 0.70 -1.96
N VAL A 17 -2.24 -0.58 -1.89
CA VAL A 17 -3.14 -1.61 -1.38
C VAL A 17 -2.97 -1.69 0.13
N CYS A 18 -3.98 -1.22 0.85
CA CYS A 18 -3.98 -1.16 2.30
C CYS A 18 -4.84 -2.31 2.82
N SER A 19 -4.21 -3.28 3.50
CA SER A 19 -4.92 -4.47 3.96
C SER A 19 -4.26 -5.03 5.20
N PRO A 20 -4.95 -5.92 5.94
CA PRO A 20 -4.37 -6.50 7.16
C PRO A 20 -3.14 -7.34 6.86
N TYR A 21 -2.20 -7.36 7.79
CA TYR A 21 -1.02 -8.23 7.70
C TYR A 21 -0.86 -9.07 8.96
N ARG A 22 -0.78 -8.44 10.13
CA ARG A 22 -0.48 -9.15 11.36
C ARG A 22 -1.67 -9.99 11.80
N GLY A 23 -1.39 -11.04 12.57
CA GLY A 23 -2.38 -12.02 12.95
C GLY A 23 -2.12 -13.29 12.15
N ASP A 24 -3.07 -13.67 11.32
CA ASP A 24 -2.89 -14.79 10.41
C ASP A 24 -2.17 -14.27 9.16
N THR A 25 -0.85 -14.14 9.26
CA THR A 25 -0.06 -13.49 8.22
C THR A 25 -0.17 -14.21 6.88
N GLU A 26 -0.19 -15.54 6.90
CA GLU A 26 -0.25 -16.28 5.65
C GLU A 26 -1.56 -16.03 4.91
N LYS A 27 -2.68 -16.10 5.63
CA LYS A 27 -3.97 -15.82 5.03
C LYS A 27 -4.05 -14.36 4.57
N ASN A 28 -3.49 -13.45 5.37
CA ASN A 28 -3.51 -12.04 5.03
C ASN A 28 -2.68 -11.76 3.78
N MET A 29 -1.57 -12.48 3.60
CA MET A 29 -0.78 -12.33 2.38
C MET A 29 -1.51 -12.87 1.16
N GLN A 30 -2.21 -14.01 1.32
CA GLN A 30 -3.02 -14.54 0.22
C GLN A 30 -4.11 -13.55 -0.17
N ASN A 31 -4.76 -12.95 0.82
CA ASN A 31 -5.79 -11.95 0.55
C ASN A 31 -5.19 -10.73 -0.14
N ALA A 32 -4.01 -10.29 0.29
CA ALA A 32 -3.36 -9.15 -0.33
C ALA A 32 -3.05 -9.41 -1.80
N ARG A 33 -2.64 -10.63 -2.13
CA ARG A 33 -2.42 -11.00 -3.53
C ARG A 33 -3.69 -10.88 -4.35
N ARG A 34 -4.82 -11.31 -3.78
CA ARG A 34 -6.11 -11.19 -4.47
C ARG A 34 -6.49 -9.73 -4.67
N TYR A 35 -6.26 -8.89 -3.67
CA TYR A 35 -6.55 -7.47 -3.79
C TYR A 35 -5.67 -6.83 -4.87
N CYS A 36 -4.39 -7.21 -4.93
CA CYS A 36 -3.52 -6.70 -5.97
C CYS A 36 -3.98 -7.14 -7.36
N ARG A 37 -4.44 -8.39 -7.48
CA ARG A 37 -4.97 -8.85 -8.77
C ARG A 37 -6.19 -8.03 -9.18
N LEU A 38 -7.04 -7.70 -8.20
CA LEU A 38 -8.20 -6.86 -8.48
C LEU A 38 -7.77 -5.50 -9.00
N VAL A 39 -6.75 -4.91 -8.39
CA VAL A 39 -6.23 -3.62 -8.85
C VAL A 39 -5.74 -3.71 -10.30
N VAL A 40 -5.03 -4.80 -10.63
CA VAL A 40 -4.54 -5.01 -11.99
C VAL A 40 -5.70 -5.11 -12.97
N GLU A 41 -6.77 -5.81 -12.58
CA GLU A 41 -7.92 -5.97 -13.44
C GLU A 41 -8.67 -4.66 -13.66
N GLN A 42 -8.48 -3.70 -12.77
CA GLN A 42 -9.04 -2.37 -12.94
C GLN A 42 -8.14 -1.46 -13.78
N GLY A 43 -7.04 -2.00 -14.30
CA GLY A 43 -6.14 -1.24 -15.16
C GLY A 43 -5.12 -0.41 -14.41
N SER A 44 -4.89 -0.70 -13.12
CA SER A 44 -4.00 0.08 -12.28
C SER A 44 -2.83 -0.77 -11.81
N ILE A 45 -1.83 -0.11 -11.22
CA ILE A 45 -0.63 -0.78 -10.72
C ILE A 45 -0.75 -0.87 -9.21
N PRO A 46 -0.71 -2.09 -8.64
CA PRO A 46 -0.80 -2.23 -7.19
C PRO A 46 0.56 -2.11 -6.51
N PHE A 47 0.57 -1.48 -5.36
CA PHE A 47 1.69 -1.55 -4.44
C PHE A 47 1.15 -2.01 -3.10
N ALA A 48 1.59 -3.19 -2.66
CA ALA A 48 1.21 -3.76 -1.36
C ALA A 48 2.47 -3.93 -0.53
N PRO A 49 2.69 -3.07 0.47
CA PRO A 49 3.91 -3.16 1.26
C PRO A 49 4.07 -4.52 1.94
N HIS A 50 2.96 -5.15 2.33
CA HIS A 50 3.01 -6.43 3.02
C HIS A 50 3.44 -7.58 2.11
N LEU A 51 3.37 -7.40 0.80
CA LEU A 51 3.84 -8.42 -0.13
C LEU A 51 5.26 -8.15 -0.59
N LEU A 52 5.67 -6.89 -0.60
CA LEU A 52 6.98 -6.52 -1.10
C LEU A 52 8.02 -6.46 0.01
N LEU A 53 7.78 -5.63 1.01
CA LEU A 53 8.80 -5.34 2.01
C LEU A 53 9.06 -6.52 2.93
N THR A 54 8.07 -7.38 3.14
CA THR A 54 8.22 -8.56 3.98
C THR A 54 9.12 -9.61 3.34
N GLN A 55 9.47 -9.45 2.07
CA GLN A 55 10.38 -10.37 1.41
C GLN A 55 11.82 -10.17 1.90
N PHE A 56 12.15 -9.01 2.46
CA PHE A 56 13.51 -8.73 2.88
C PHE A 56 13.62 -7.95 4.19
N LEU A 57 12.51 -7.53 4.79
CA LEU A 57 12.50 -6.96 6.13
C LEU A 57 11.82 -7.94 7.08
N ARG A 58 12.36 -8.06 8.28
CA ARG A 58 11.86 -9.01 9.26
C ARG A 58 10.82 -8.36 10.15
N ASP A 59 9.58 -8.83 10.07
CA ASP A 59 8.49 -8.27 10.88
C ASP A 59 8.63 -8.63 12.35
N ASP A 60 9.40 -9.68 12.66
CA ASP A 60 9.61 -10.08 14.06
C ASP A 60 10.65 -9.23 14.77
N LYS A 61 11.28 -8.30 14.07
CA LYS A 61 12.22 -7.37 14.68
C LYS A 61 11.60 -5.98 14.68
N ALA A 62 11.48 -5.38 15.87
CA ALA A 62 10.78 -4.11 16.01
C ALA A 62 11.37 -3.02 15.13
N ALA A 63 12.70 -2.96 15.03
CA ALA A 63 13.33 -1.91 14.23
C ALA A 63 13.03 -2.08 12.74
N GLU A 64 13.02 -3.32 12.26
CA GLU A 64 12.74 -3.57 10.84
C GLU A 64 11.26 -3.42 10.53
N ARG A 65 10.39 -3.76 11.48
CA ARG A 65 8.96 -3.54 11.32
C ARG A 65 8.66 -2.06 11.18
N GLU A 66 9.29 -1.25 12.02
CA GLU A 66 9.10 0.20 11.96
C GLU A 66 9.67 0.77 10.67
N LEU A 67 10.81 0.27 10.23
CA LEU A 67 11.39 0.71 8.97
C LEU A 67 10.45 0.41 7.81
N GLY A 68 9.87 -0.79 7.81
CA GLY A 68 8.91 -1.18 6.77
C GLY A 68 7.71 -0.25 6.74
N LEU A 69 7.18 0.08 7.92
CA LEU A 69 6.06 1.00 7.99
C LEU A 69 6.42 2.36 7.40
N ARG A 70 7.59 2.89 7.77
CA ARG A 70 8.01 4.20 7.27
C ARG A 70 8.24 4.18 5.77
N MET A 71 8.84 3.10 5.24
CA MET A 71 9.03 2.98 3.80
C MET A 71 7.70 2.92 3.07
N GLY A 72 6.74 2.18 3.64
CA GLY A 72 5.41 2.12 3.06
C GLY A 72 4.74 3.48 3.02
N LEU A 73 4.83 4.23 4.12
CA LEU A 73 4.24 5.56 4.16
C LEU A 73 4.91 6.52 3.17
N GLU A 74 6.20 6.32 2.93
CA GLU A 74 6.90 7.13 1.94
C GLU A 74 6.44 6.79 0.53
N MET A 75 6.27 5.49 0.26
CA MET A 75 5.74 5.08 -1.05
C MET A 75 4.31 5.56 -1.26
N LEU A 76 3.55 5.65 -0.18
CA LEU A 76 2.17 6.13 -0.28
C LEU A 76 2.10 7.52 -0.90
N LYS A 77 3.09 8.36 -0.62
CA LYS A 77 3.14 9.71 -1.18
C LYS A 77 3.21 9.70 -2.70
N LEU A 78 3.78 8.65 -3.27
CA LEU A 78 3.91 8.52 -4.72
C LEU A 78 2.70 7.88 -5.37
N CYS A 79 1.83 7.28 -4.57
CA CYS A 79 0.63 6.62 -5.09
C CYS A 79 -0.43 7.64 -5.45
N ASP A 80 -1.28 7.25 -6.40
CA ASP A 80 -2.39 8.11 -6.80
C ASP A 80 -3.60 7.93 -5.89
N GLU A 81 -3.81 6.71 -5.38
CA GLU A 81 -4.94 6.41 -4.51
C GLU A 81 -4.52 5.35 -3.48
N LEU A 82 -5.26 5.30 -2.40
CA LEU A 82 -5.17 4.22 -1.43
C LEU A 82 -6.50 3.47 -1.45
N TRP A 83 -6.44 2.16 -1.64
CA TRP A 83 -7.62 1.30 -1.56
C TRP A 83 -7.49 0.43 -0.32
N ALA A 84 -8.45 0.53 0.59
CA ALA A 84 -8.44 -0.20 1.84
C ALA A 84 -9.35 -1.42 1.73
N PHE A 85 -8.83 -2.56 2.16
CA PHE A 85 -9.52 -3.85 2.10
C PHE A 85 -9.54 -4.48 3.49
N GLY A 86 -10.65 -5.12 3.81
CA GLY A 86 -10.74 -5.88 5.05
C GLY A 86 -10.99 -5.01 6.26
N GLU A 87 -10.96 -5.64 7.44
CA GLU A 87 -11.17 -4.92 8.69
C GLU A 87 -9.92 -4.11 9.04
N PRO A 88 -10.08 -2.83 9.37
CA PRO A 88 -8.92 -2.00 9.63
C PRO A 88 -8.13 -2.49 10.84
N THR A 89 -6.83 -2.62 10.66
CA THR A 89 -5.89 -2.89 11.73
C THR A 89 -5.23 -1.58 12.15
N GLU A 90 -4.42 -1.64 13.21
CA GLU A 90 -3.71 -0.45 13.65
C GLU A 90 -2.77 0.08 12.56
N GLY A 91 -2.05 -0.82 11.90
CA GLY A 91 -1.16 -0.42 10.80
C GLY A 91 -1.93 0.21 9.66
N MET A 92 -3.08 -0.37 9.31
CA MET A 92 -3.93 0.19 8.26
C MET A 92 -4.42 1.59 8.63
N ARG A 93 -4.77 1.79 9.90
CA ARG A 93 -5.25 3.12 10.34
C ARG A 93 -4.19 4.18 10.17
N MET A 94 -2.92 3.83 10.40
CA MET A 94 -1.83 4.76 10.21
C MET A 94 -1.66 5.11 8.73
N GLU A 95 -1.79 4.12 7.86
CA GLU A 95 -1.71 4.35 6.42
C GLU A 95 -2.88 5.19 5.93
N ILE A 96 -4.07 4.90 6.42
CA ILE A 96 -5.26 5.66 6.05
C ILE A 96 -5.14 7.10 6.54
N ALA A 97 -4.66 7.30 7.76
CA ALA A 97 -4.48 8.64 8.30
C ALA A 97 -3.50 9.44 7.46
N GLN A 98 -2.41 8.81 7.01
CA GLN A 98 -1.44 9.48 6.16
C GLN A 98 -2.07 9.84 4.81
N ALA A 99 -2.88 8.94 4.24
CA ALA A 99 -3.54 9.21 2.98
C ALA A 99 -4.50 10.40 3.12
N MET A 100 -5.25 10.46 4.22
CA MET A 100 -6.15 11.57 4.44
C MET A 100 -5.39 12.88 4.60
N HIS A 101 -4.23 12.83 5.23
CA HIS A 101 -3.37 14.01 5.33
C HIS A 101 -2.93 14.47 3.94
N LEU A 102 -2.55 13.53 3.08
CA LEU A 102 -2.13 13.86 1.72
C LEU A 102 -3.27 14.45 0.91
N VAL A 103 -4.49 13.94 1.10
CA VAL A 103 -5.65 14.50 0.43
C VAL A 103 -5.84 15.97 0.80
N SER A 104 -5.62 16.31 2.06
CA SER A 104 -5.78 17.69 2.51
C SER A 104 -4.64 18.59 2.07
N GLN A 105 -3.46 18.03 1.77
CA GLN A 105 -2.28 18.80 1.42
C GLN A 105 -2.07 18.93 -0.07
N CYS A 106 -2.50 17.96 -0.85
CA CYS A 106 -2.19 17.90 -2.28
C CYS A 106 -3.45 17.84 -3.09
N ALA A 107 -3.66 18.87 -3.91
CA ALA A 107 -4.79 18.87 -4.83
C ALA A 107 -4.68 17.67 -5.78
N GLY A 108 -5.79 17.01 -6.00
CA GLY A 108 -5.80 15.85 -6.90
C GLY A 108 -5.55 14.52 -6.26
N TRP A 109 -5.08 14.51 -5.03
CA TRP A 109 -4.90 13.25 -4.30
C TRP A 109 -6.26 12.79 -3.80
N THR A 110 -6.60 11.52 -4.02
CA THR A 110 -7.91 11.00 -3.65
C THR A 110 -7.78 9.84 -2.69
N PHE A 111 -8.82 9.63 -1.91
CA PHE A 111 -8.93 8.51 -1.00
C PHE A 111 -10.12 7.67 -1.44
N ARG A 112 -9.93 6.37 -1.57
CA ARG A 112 -10.98 5.46 -1.96
C ARG A 112 -11.00 4.27 -1.02
N GLU A 113 -12.18 3.95 -0.53
CA GLU A 113 -12.37 2.77 0.29
C GLU A 113 -12.97 1.68 -0.57
N ALA A 114 -12.26 0.58 -0.71
CA ALA A 114 -12.74 -0.55 -1.49
C ALA A 114 -12.94 -1.74 -0.57
N TRP A 115 -14.00 -2.50 -0.85
CA TRP A 115 -14.32 -3.56 -0.06
C TRP A 115 -14.69 -4.64 -0.56
N ARG A 116 -14.70 -5.10 -0.14
CA ARG A 116 -14.92 -5.97 -0.34
C ARG A 116 -15.10 -7.01 -0.40
N ASN A 117 -15.35 -7.52 -0.35
CA ASN A 117 -15.72 -8.43 -0.43
C ASN A 117 -15.49 -9.41 -0.70
N GLU A 118 -15.32 -9.83 -0.60
CA GLU A 118 -15.16 -10.67 -1.00
C GLU A 118 -14.92 -11.31 -1.05
#